data_f8f6e9e6234ab44cc5bd282654164a7f
#
_entry.id   f8f6e9e6234ab44cc5bd282654164a7f
#
_cell.length_a   1.000
_cell.length_b   1.000
_cell.length_c   1.000
_cell.angle_alpha   90.00
_cell.angle_beta   90.00
_cell.angle_gamma   90.00
#
_symmetry.space_group_name_H-M   'P 1'
#
loop_
_entity.id
_entity.type
_entity.pdbx_description
1 polymer ?
#
loop_
_entity_poly.entity_id
_entity_poly.type
_entity_poly.pdbx_seq_one_letter_code
_entity_poly.pdbx_strand_id
1 'polypeptide(L)'
;MTLDIVFERYLLTLHAIVVAIGLIVYVAVARALPQRRDPSAAIAWVVALALLPYVAIPLYLMFGSRKLLMRDAPALLPPIAPAAAGDDEAASLWARRLGRSMGLAPAAPYEALRLHADGADARRAVLEVIAAATRTLDVCTFILARDRLGDEIAAALRAKAEQGVRVRLLIDGIGAWLSGRLDVGPLRRSGVEVVTFVPPFRSILRGRANLRNHRKMIVADAARLWCGGRNFAAEYFEGDPERGGVVWHDLSFDLHGELGARAAEQFEEDWNYATRRSSGAHLVPAPYRIVPPDASLAQLVPSGPEQVDDTVQALLLSGCFMAQRRILAVTPYFIPDATLLMALSLAARRGVQVDLILPRRSNHRLADVARHRPLRDLAAAGARLWFTPFMLHAKAIVIDDQLALAGSANLDLRSLFLNYELMVAFYEPADVVRFAAWIERERSAAVRYEPSEPGLVRDLSEGLLLWLAFQL
;
A
#
# COMPACT_ATOMS: atom_id res chain seq x y z
N MET A 1 -35.93 -36.53 -32.08
CA MET A 1 -34.49 -36.86 -32.18
C MET A 1 -33.67 -35.89 -33.01
N THR A 2 -34.21 -35.21 -34.02
CA THR A 2 -33.46 -34.27 -34.90
C THR A 2 -33.38 -32.85 -34.38
N LEU A 3 -34.37 -32.31 -33.64
CA LEU A 3 -34.38 -30.95 -33.12
C LEU A 3 -33.40 -30.79 -31.90
N ASP A 4 -33.32 -31.80 -31.04
CA ASP A 4 -32.45 -31.79 -29.88
C ASP A 4 -30.97 -31.81 -30.32
N ILE A 5 -30.59 -32.61 -31.32
CA ILE A 5 -29.23 -32.68 -31.82
C ILE A 5 -28.83 -31.35 -32.48
N VAL A 6 -29.71 -30.68 -33.17
CA VAL A 6 -29.47 -29.37 -33.79
C VAL A 6 -29.28 -28.32 -32.72
N PHE A 7 -30.11 -28.31 -31.69
CA PHE A 7 -30.02 -27.38 -30.57
C PHE A 7 -28.71 -27.55 -29.75
N GLU A 8 -28.34 -28.80 -29.45
CA GLU A 8 -27.05 -29.11 -28.79
C GLU A 8 -25.83 -28.64 -29.62
N ARG A 9 -25.85 -28.85 -30.93
CA ARG A 9 -24.78 -28.36 -31.81
C ARG A 9 -24.67 -26.85 -31.84
N TYR A 10 -25.79 -26.12 -31.86
CA TYR A 10 -25.80 -24.64 -31.76
C TYR A 10 -25.26 -24.15 -30.44
N LEU A 11 -25.63 -24.77 -29.31
CA LEU A 11 -25.12 -24.44 -27.98
C LEU A 11 -23.60 -24.67 -27.87
N LEU A 12 -23.12 -25.81 -28.34
CA LEU A 12 -21.68 -26.13 -28.36
C LEU A 12 -20.89 -25.15 -29.25
N THR A 13 -21.43 -24.81 -30.41
CA THR A 13 -20.79 -23.85 -31.32
C THR A 13 -20.75 -22.45 -30.72
N LEU A 14 -21.83 -21.99 -30.08
CA LEU A 14 -21.90 -20.72 -29.41
C LEU A 14 -20.90 -20.67 -28.23
N HIS A 15 -20.86 -21.74 -27.43
CA HIS A 15 -19.90 -21.86 -26.34
C HIS A 15 -18.45 -21.78 -26.85
N ALA A 16 -18.10 -22.51 -27.90
CA ALA A 16 -16.77 -22.50 -28.52
C ALA A 16 -16.39 -21.08 -29.02
N ILE A 17 -17.33 -20.35 -29.61
CA ILE A 17 -17.12 -18.97 -30.06
C ILE A 17 -16.84 -18.05 -28.87
N VAL A 18 -17.62 -18.16 -27.79
CA VAL A 18 -17.42 -17.32 -26.58
C VAL A 18 -16.07 -17.65 -25.92
N VAL A 19 -15.68 -18.93 -25.83
CA VAL A 19 -14.34 -19.34 -25.37
C VAL A 19 -13.24 -18.70 -26.23
N ALA A 20 -13.35 -18.79 -27.56
CA ALA A 20 -12.38 -18.22 -28.49
C ALA A 20 -12.26 -16.69 -28.29
N ILE A 21 -13.37 -15.98 -28.15
CA ILE A 21 -13.38 -14.54 -27.86
C ILE A 21 -12.69 -14.27 -26.53
N GLY A 22 -12.99 -15.04 -25.48
CA GLY A 22 -12.37 -14.88 -24.15
C GLY A 22 -10.84 -15.06 -24.20
N LEU A 23 -10.35 -16.06 -24.91
CA LEU A 23 -8.93 -16.30 -25.09
C LEU A 23 -8.26 -15.22 -25.93
N ILE A 24 -8.91 -14.71 -26.98
CA ILE A 24 -8.40 -13.58 -27.78
C ILE A 24 -8.29 -12.33 -26.89
N VAL A 25 -9.30 -12.02 -26.10
CA VAL A 25 -9.29 -10.89 -25.15
C VAL A 25 -8.15 -11.07 -24.13
N TYR A 26 -7.98 -12.29 -23.60
CA TYR A 26 -6.87 -12.60 -22.69
C TYR A 26 -5.51 -12.32 -23.32
N VAL A 27 -5.26 -12.82 -24.53
CA VAL A 27 -4.00 -12.63 -25.25
C VAL A 27 -3.78 -11.15 -25.60
N ALA A 28 -4.81 -10.45 -26.06
CA ALA A 28 -4.73 -9.03 -26.40
C ALA A 28 -4.36 -8.17 -25.17
N VAL A 29 -5.02 -8.39 -24.03
CA VAL A 29 -4.71 -7.70 -22.78
C VAL A 29 -3.32 -8.08 -22.25
N ALA A 30 -2.95 -9.35 -22.33
CA ALA A 30 -1.63 -9.82 -21.88
C ALA A 30 -0.47 -9.25 -22.71
N ARG A 31 -0.68 -8.98 -24.02
CA ARG A 31 0.31 -8.35 -24.91
C ARG A 31 0.36 -6.83 -24.76
N ALA A 32 -0.81 -6.21 -24.55
CA ALA A 32 -0.90 -4.75 -24.40
C ALA A 32 -0.30 -4.23 -23.11
N LEU A 33 -0.24 -5.07 -22.06
CA LEU A 33 0.24 -4.72 -20.73
C LEU A 33 1.45 -5.60 -20.39
N PRO A 34 2.69 -5.08 -20.37
CA PRO A 34 3.86 -5.83 -19.92
C PRO A 34 3.73 -6.13 -18.42
N GLN A 35 3.14 -7.27 -18.10
CA GLN A 35 2.91 -7.71 -16.73
C GLN A 35 3.76 -8.94 -16.44
N ARG A 36 4.53 -8.90 -15.34
CA ARG A 36 5.07 -10.11 -14.73
C ARG A 36 3.90 -10.85 -14.06
N ARG A 37 3.27 -11.75 -14.79
CA ARG A 37 2.20 -12.59 -14.24
C ARG A 37 2.79 -13.82 -13.61
N ASP A 38 2.27 -14.20 -12.46
CA ASP A 38 2.49 -15.53 -11.91
C ASP A 38 1.94 -16.56 -12.92
N PRO A 39 2.74 -17.55 -13.35
CA PRO A 39 2.29 -18.58 -14.28
C PRO A 39 1.03 -19.31 -13.81
N SER A 40 0.86 -19.53 -12.51
CA SER A 40 -0.32 -20.17 -11.93
C SER A 40 -1.58 -19.33 -12.14
N ALA A 41 -1.50 -18.02 -11.97
CA ALA A 41 -2.61 -17.12 -12.23
C ALA A 41 -2.97 -17.05 -13.73
N ALA A 42 -1.95 -17.11 -14.60
CA ALA A 42 -2.17 -17.16 -16.05
C ALA A 42 -2.92 -18.44 -16.46
N ILE A 43 -2.48 -19.59 -15.96
CA ILE A 43 -3.14 -20.90 -16.19
C ILE A 43 -4.56 -20.88 -15.66
N ALA A 44 -4.77 -20.37 -14.43
CA ALA A 44 -6.09 -20.30 -13.82
C ALA A 44 -7.08 -19.48 -14.67
N TRP A 45 -6.67 -18.34 -15.22
CA TRP A 45 -7.51 -17.55 -16.12
C TRP A 45 -7.81 -18.28 -17.42
N VAL A 46 -6.83 -18.94 -18.04
CA VAL A 46 -7.05 -19.71 -19.27
C VAL A 46 -8.04 -20.85 -19.02
N VAL A 47 -7.89 -21.60 -17.92
CA VAL A 47 -8.80 -22.68 -17.55
C VAL A 47 -10.20 -22.13 -17.25
N ALA A 48 -10.31 -21.04 -16.49
CA ALA A 48 -11.60 -20.42 -16.20
C ALA A 48 -12.32 -19.92 -17.47
N LEU A 49 -11.60 -19.31 -18.41
CA LEU A 49 -12.12 -18.86 -19.69
C LEU A 49 -12.56 -20.02 -20.59
N ALA A 50 -11.88 -21.17 -20.50
CA ALA A 50 -12.25 -22.36 -21.26
C ALA A 50 -13.48 -23.07 -20.68
N LEU A 51 -13.60 -23.16 -19.35
CA LEU A 51 -14.67 -23.91 -18.69
C LEU A 51 -15.94 -23.07 -18.41
N LEU A 52 -15.76 -21.80 -18.04
CA LEU A 52 -16.82 -20.91 -17.58
C LEU A 52 -16.74 -19.52 -18.25
N PRO A 53 -16.71 -19.43 -19.60
CA PRO A 53 -16.40 -18.17 -20.30
C PRO A 53 -17.37 -17.04 -19.98
N TYR A 54 -18.64 -17.33 -19.76
CA TYR A 54 -19.70 -16.35 -19.48
C TYR A 54 -19.48 -15.59 -18.15
N VAL A 55 -18.83 -16.23 -17.19
CA VAL A 55 -18.47 -15.64 -15.88
C VAL A 55 -17.02 -15.14 -15.92
N ALA A 56 -16.12 -15.92 -16.51
CA ALA A 56 -14.71 -15.64 -16.51
C ALA A 56 -14.35 -14.40 -17.35
N ILE A 57 -15.01 -14.13 -18.49
CA ILE A 57 -14.75 -12.94 -19.31
C ILE A 57 -15.05 -11.64 -18.52
N PRO A 58 -16.25 -11.44 -17.95
CA PRO A 58 -16.51 -10.28 -17.12
C PRO A 58 -15.54 -10.15 -15.94
N LEU A 59 -15.27 -11.23 -15.22
CA LEU A 59 -14.34 -11.22 -14.10
C LEU A 59 -12.91 -10.89 -14.55
N TYR A 60 -12.47 -11.42 -15.68
CA TYR A 60 -11.15 -11.11 -16.23
C TYR A 60 -11.01 -9.63 -16.63
N LEU A 61 -12.04 -9.08 -17.26
CA LEU A 61 -12.07 -7.65 -17.61
C LEU A 61 -12.09 -6.75 -16.37
N MET A 62 -12.67 -7.22 -15.25
CA MET A 62 -12.72 -6.49 -13.98
C MET A 62 -11.42 -6.61 -13.18
N PHE A 63 -10.80 -7.79 -13.14
CA PHE A 63 -9.76 -8.16 -12.18
C PHE A 63 -8.47 -8.66 -12.83
N GLY A 64 -8.46 -8.94 -14.11
CA GLY A 64 -7.34 -9.58 -14.81
C GLY A 64 -6.12 -8.68 -15.03
N SER A 65 -6.22 -7.37 -14.84
CA SER A 65 -5.15 -6.40 -15.13
C SER A 65 -4.54 -5.84 -13.83
N ARG A 66 -3.22 -5.94 -13.69
CA ARG A 66 -2.45 -5.46 -12.52
C ARG A 66 -1.83 -4.08 -12.75
N LYS A 67 -1.40 -3.78 -13.96
CA LYS A 67 -0.72 -2.52 -14.30
C LYS A 67 -1.58 -1.71 -15.26
N LEU A 68 -1.44 -0.40 -15.21
CA LEU A 68 -2.06 0.49 -16.17
C LEU A 68 -1.21 0.57 -17.44
N LEU A 69 -1.87 0.74 -18.59
CA LEU A 69 -1.18 1.17 -19.80
C LEU A 69 -0.64 2.58 -19.57
N MET A 70 0.66 2.68 -19.37
CA MET A 70 1.35 3.96 -19.42
C MET A 70 1.54 4.32 -20.89
N ARG A 71 1.04 5.47 -21.29
CA ARG A 71 1.13 5.98 -22.66
C ARG A 71 2.57 6.33 -23.02
N ASP A 72 3.36 6.70 -22.00
CA ASP A 72 4.77 7.04 -22.10
C ASP A 72 5.50 6.23 -21.02
N ALA A 73 6.13 5.13 -21.40
CA ALA A 73 7.04 4.43 -20.49
C ALA A 73 8.17 5.42 -20.12
N PRO A 74 8.48 5.62 -18.83
CA PRO A 74 9.62 6.44 -18.46
C PRO A 74 10.86 5.89 -19.16
N ALA A 75 11.67 6.77 -19.73
CA ALA A 75 12.93 6.38 -20.34
C ALA A 75 13.72 5.59 -19.32
N LEU A 76 14.22 4.42 -19.70
CA LEU A 76 15.11 3.63 -18.85
C LEU A 76 16.25 4.56 -18.43
N LEU A 77 16.34 4.85 -17.15
CA LEU A 77 17.47 5.60 -16.62
C LEU A 77 18.76 4.80 -16.92
N PRO A 78 19.84 5.47 -17.35
CA PRO A 78 21.09 4.78 -17.59
C PRO A 78 21.52 4.04 -16.31
N PRO A 79 22.17 2.87 -16.45
CA PRO A 79 22.68 2.15 -15.29
C PRO A 79 23.53 3.08 -14.44
N ILE A 80 23.31 3.09 -13.14
CA ILE A 80 24.12 3.86 -12.21
C ILE A 80 25.50 3.23 -12.22
N ALA A 81 26.54 4.03 -12.52
CA ALA A 81 27.92 3.55 -12.47
C ALA A 81 28.23 2.94 -11.09
N PRO A 82 29.00 1.84 -11.03
CA PRO A 82 29.49 1.32 -9.75
C PRO A 82 30.18 2.44 -8.97
N ALA A 83 30.01 2.46 -7.64
CA ALA A 83 30.75 3.40 -6.81
C ALA A 83 32.26 3.16 -6.97
N ALA A 84 33.02 4.23 -6.98
CA ALA A 84 34.48 4.11 -6.87
C ALA A 84 34.78 3.44 -5.51
N ALA A 85 35.68 2.45 -5.53
CA ALA A 85 36.10 1.79 -4.30
C ALA A 85 36.84 2.83 -3.44
N GLY A 86 36.23 3.24 -2.32
CA GLY A 86 36.83 4.23 -1.40
C GLY A 86 35.86 5.16 -0.70
N ASP A 87 34.61 5.23 -1.15
CA ASP A 87 33.60 5.95 -0.40
C ASP A 87 33.17 5.11 0.83
N ASP A 88 33.37 5.67 2.01
CA ASP A 88 32.78 5.17 3.28
C ASP A 88 31.26 5.39 3.16
N GLU A 89 30.63 4.49 2.42
CA GLU A 89 29.28 4.66 1.90
C GLU A 89 28.28 4.39 3.01
N ALA A 90 27.46 5.39 3.32
CA ALA A 90 26.33 5.23 4.23
C ALA A 90 25.62 3.89 3.99
N ALA A 91 25.46 3.11 5.05
CA ALA A 91 24.93 1.74 5.00
C ALA A 91 23.59 1.60 4.26
N SER A 92 22.85 2.70 4.10
CA SER A 92 21.57 2.79 3.38
C SER A 92 21.69 3.08 1.88
N LEU A 93 22.91 3.24 1.35
CA LEU A 93 23.11 3.67 -0.04
C LEU A 93 22.51 2.68 -1.06
N TRP A 94 22.53 1.38 -0.76
CA TRP A 94 21.89 0.37 -1.60
C TRP A 94 20.40 0.67 -1.86
N ALA A 95 19.64 1.10 -0.82
CA ALA A 95 18.22 1.39 -0.93
C ALA A 95 17.99 2.65 -1.77
N ARG A 96 18.80 3.69 -1.59
CA ARG A 96 18.74 4.95 -2.36
C ARG A 96 19.08 4.71 -3.84
N ARG A 97 20.09 3.89 -4.13
CA ARG A 97 20.47 3.50 -5.49
C ARG A 97 19.36 2.69 -6.17
N LEU A 98 18.79 1.71 -5.47
CA LEU A 98 17.69 0.92 -5.97
C LEU A 98 16.48 1.80 -6.26
N GLY A 99 16.08 2.67 -5.34
CA GLY A 99 14.98 3.62 -5.56
C GLY A 99 15.21 4.47 -6.81
N ARG A 100 16.42 5.01 -6.98
CA ARG A 100 16.76 5.79 -8.17
C ARG A 100 16.70 4.96 -9.47
N SER A 101 17.16 3.71 -9.45
CA SER A 101 17.10 2.84 -10.65
C SER A 101 15.67 2.47 -11.04
N MET A 102 14.72 2.52 -10.10
CA MET A 102 13.29 2.34 -10.32
C MET A 102 12.57 3.65 -10.70
N GLY A 103 13.29 4.75 -10.88
CA GLY A 103 12.70 6.04 -11.24
C GLY A 103 12.06 6.81 -10.07
N LEU A 104 12.26 6.38 -8.82
CA LEU A 104 11.79 7.14 -7.67
C LEU A 104 12.50 8.49 -7.56
N ALA A 105 11.77 9.51 -7.08
CA ALA A 105 12.36 10.80 -6.75
C ALA A 105 13.52 10.60 -5.76
N PRO A 106 14.61 11.38 -5.87
CA PRO A 106 15.73 11.29 -4.94
C PRO A 106 15.30 11.48 -3.50
N ALA A 107 16.08 10.91 -2.55
CA ALA A 107 15.91 11.21 -1.15
C ALA A 107 16.02 12.73 -0.92
N ALA A 108 15.13 13.25 -0.08
CA ALA A 108 15.02 14.67 0.21
C ALA A 108 15.24 14.94 1.71
N PRO A 109 15.77 16.12 2.07
CA PRO A 109 15.93 16.49 3.46
C PRO A 109 14.59 16.71 4.15
N TYR A 110 14.54 16.34 5.43
CA TYR A 110 13.43 16.58 6.32
C TYR A 110 13.91 17.03 7.70
N GLU A 111 13.02 17.64 8.44
CA GLU A 111 13.22 18.14 9.79
C GLU A 111 12.03 17.82 10.69
N ALA A 112 12.25 17.92 12.00
CA ALA A 112 11.20 17.83 13.00
C ALA A 112 10.31 16.58 12.91
N LEU A 113 10.90 15.40 12.59
CA LEU A 113 10.16 14.14 12.56
C LEU A 113 9.55 13.87 13.94
N ARG A 114 8.23 13.70 13.98
CA ARG A 114 7.49 13.26 15.17
C ARG A 114 6.78 11.95 14.86
N LEU A 115 6.94 10.93 15.72
CA LEU A 115 6.25 9.65 15.62
C LEU A 115 5.04 9.68 16.56
N HIS A 116 3.86 9.41 16.04
CA HIS A 116 2.60 9.39 16.78
C HIS A 116 2.19 7.94 17.05
N ALA A 117 2.59 7.46 18.20
CA ALA A 117 2.39 6.08 18.63
C ALA A 117 0.95 5.84 19.13
N ASP A 118 0.44 6.77 19.93
CA ASP A 118 -0.92 6.68 20.47
C ASP A 118 -1.93 7.49 19.65
N GLY A 119 -3.21 7.15 19.82
CA GLY A 119 -4.28 7.75 19.03
C GLY A 119 -4.55 9.21 19.38
N ALA A 120 -4.43 9.60 20.64
CA ALA A 120 -4.68 10.96 21.09
C ALA A 120 -3.61 11.92 20.55
N ASP A 121 -2.33 11.50 20.57
CA ASP A 121 -1.23 12.25 19.99
C ASP A 121 -1.40 12.37 18.47
N ALA A 122 -1.73 11.26 17.81
CA ALA A 122 -1.98 11.25 16.36
C ALA A 122 -3.14 12.18 15.96
N ARG A 123 -4.24 12.23 16.75
CA ARG A 123 -5.36 13.14 16.50
C ARG A 123 -4.95 14.59 16.63
N ARG A 124 -4.23 14.95 17.71
CA ARG A 124 -3.69 16.32 17.87
C ARG A 124 -2.82 16.70 16.67
N ALA A 125 -1.89 15.83 16.25
CA ALA A 125 -1.00 16.08 15.14
C ALA A 125 -1.75 16.30 13.82
N VAL A 126 -2.76 15.49 13.50
CA VAL A 126 -3.62 15.70 12.31
C VAL A 126 -4.25 17.10 12.35
N LEU A 127 -4.86 17.47 13.46
CA LEU A 127 -5.52 18.79 13.61
C LEU A 127 -4.52 19.94 13.57
N GLU A 128 -3.32 19.78 14.15
CA GLU A 128 -2.23 20.75 14.06
C GLU A 128 -1.75 20.95 12.62
N VAL A 129 -1.58 19.86 11.86
CA VAL A 129 -1.17 19.95 10.43
C VAL A 129 -2.23 20.67 9.61
N ILE A 130 -3.51 20.32 9.81
CA ILE A 130 -4.63 21.01 9.15
C ILE A 130 -4.66 22.50 9.55
N ALA A 131 -4.55 22.81 10.84
CA ALA A 131 -4.60 24.18 11.36
C ALA A 131 -3.44 25.05 10.86
N ALA A 132 -2.27 24.47 10.65
CA ALA A 132 -1.07 25.17 10.18
C ALA A 132 -1.12 25.56 8.70
N ALA A 133 -1.98 24.96 7.88
CA ALA A 133 -2.08 25.29 6.46
C ALA A 133 -2.52 26.73 6.23
N THR A 134 -1.80 27.43 5.36
CA THR A 134 -2.05 28.85 5.05
C THR A 134 -2.40 29.09 3.57
N ARG A 135 -1.95 28.25 2.65
CA ARG A 135 -2.18 28.37 1.20
C ARG A 135 -2.86 27.15 0.60
N THR A 136 -2.34 25.96 0.90
CA THR A 136 -2.81 24.72 0.31
C THR A 136 -2.88 23.61 1.36
N LEU A 137 -3.92 22.79 1.28
CA LEU A 137 -4.11 21.63 2.12
C LEU A 137 -4.61 20.46 1.27
N ASP A 138 -3.76 19.48 1.08
CA ASP A 138 -4.03 18.30 0.27
C ASP A 138 -4.18 17.08 1.17
N VAL A 139 -5.31 16.40 1.09
CA VAL A 139 -5.66 15.27 1.94
C VAL A 139 -6.00 14.07 1.09
N CYS A 140 -5.29 12.95 1.29
CA CYS A 140 -5.57 11.66 0.69
C CYS A 140 -5.84 10.64 1.78
N THR A 141 -6.94 9.89 1.67
CA THR A 141 -7.27 8.82 2.61
C THR A 141 -8.10 7.73 1.96
N PHE A 142 -7.94 6.50 2.44
CA PHE A 142 -8.81 5.40 2.03
C PHE A 142 -10.19 5.51 2.71
N ILE A 143 -10.24 5.81 4.01
CA ILE A 143 -11.46 5.97 4.80
C ILE A 143 -11.49 7.37 5.42
N LEU A 144 -12.62 8.06 5.25
CA LEU A 144 -13.08 9.16 6.11
C LEU A 144 -14.45 8.74 6.63
N ALA A 145 -14.49 8.28 7.86
CA ALA A 145 -15.68 7.64 8.42
C ALA A 145 -16.77 8.65 8.81
N ARG A 146 -17.99 8.16 8.86
CA ARG A 146 -19.12 8.89 9.44
C ARG A 146 -19.16 8.60 10.93
N ASP A 147 -18.26 9.20 11.68
CA ASP A 147 -18.13 9.11 13.13
C ASP A 147 -17.61 10.44 13.70
N ARG A 148 -17.45 10.50 15.01
CA ARG A 148 -17.01 11.72 15.71
C ARG A 148 -15.68 12.28 15.18
N LEU A 149 -14.72 11.41 14.86
CA LEU A 149 -13.41 11.84 14.33
C LEU A 149 -13.53 12.35 12.89
N GLY A 150 -14.25 11.60 12.03
CA GLY A 150 -14.48 12.03 10.65
C GLY A 150 -15.21 13.36 10.57
N ASP A 151 -16.21 13.58 11.43
CA ASP A 151 -16.93 14.86 11.52
C ASP A 151 -16.01 15.98 11.99
N GLU A 152 -15.13 15.74 12.96
CA GLU A 152 -14.14 16.71 13.44
C GLU A 152 -13.13 17.11 12.36
N ILE A 153 -12.58 16.12 11.63
CA ILE A 153 -11.67 16.38 10.51
C ILE A 153 -12.40 17.14 9.41
N ALA A 154 -13.63 16.73 9.06
CA ALA A 154 -14.43 17.43 8.05
C ALA A 154 -14.70 18.89 8.45
N ALA A 155 -14.98 19.15 9.73
CA ALA A 155 -15.16 20.52 10.26
C ALA A 155 -13.87 21.34 10.14
N ALA A 156 -12.70 20.75 10.45
CA ALA A 156 -11.42 21.43 10.33
C ALA A 156 -11.08 21.76 8.87
N LEU A 157 -11.36 20.86 7.93
CA LEU A 157 -11.16 21.10 6.49
C LEU A 157 -12.06 22.23 5.98
N ARG A 158 -13.33 22.26 6.40
CA ARG A 158 -14.26 23.35 6.05
C ARG A 158 -13.76 24.70 6.57
N ALA A 159 -13.38 24.75 7.84
CA ALA A 159 -12.87 26.00 8.45
C ALA A 159 -11.65 26.55 7.67
N LYS A 160 -10.77 25.68 7.16
CA LYS A 160 -9.63 26.11 6.34
C LYS A 160 -10.06 26.64 4.96
N ALA A 161 -11.00 25.97 4.30
CA ALA A 161 -11.54 26.48 3.03
C ALA A 161 -12.23 27.84 3.19
N GLU A 162 -13.01 28.02 4.26
CA GLU A 162 -13.66 29.29 4.61
C GLU A 162 -12.65 30.41 4.92
N GLN A 163 -11.43 30.06 5.38
CA GLN A 163 -10.30 31.01 5.56
C GLN A 163 -9.55 31.32 4.26
N GLY A 164 -9.98 30.76 3.10
CA GLY A 164 -9.35 31.00 1.80
C GLY A 164 -8.18 30.06 1.46
N VAL A 165 -7.92 29.04 2.28
CA VAL A 165 -6.96 27.98 1.96
C VAL A 165 -7.55 27.08 0.86
N ARG A 166 -6.76 26.77 -0.17
CA ARG A 166 -7.17 25.77 -1.17
C ARG A 166 -7.13 24.37 -0.56
N VAL A 167 -8.29 23.80 -0.29
CA VAL A 167 -8.41 22.47 0.32
C VAL A 167 -8.87 21.44 -0.71
N ARG A 168 -8.09 20.37 -0.89
CA ARG A 168 -8.43 19.23 -1.75
C ARG A 168 -8.50 17.95 -0.93
N LEU A 169 -9.54 17.15 -1.15
CA LEU A 169 -9.77 15.89 -0.47
C LEU A 169 -9.97 14.77 -1.49
N LEU A 170 -9.05 13.80 -1.50
CA LEU A 170 -9.10 12.59 -2.31
C LEU A 170 -9.46 11.40 -1.42
N ILE A 171 -10.63 10.79 -1.66
CA ILE A 171 -11.12 9.63 -0.90
C ILE A 171 -11.28 8.45 -1.84
N ASP A 172 -10.86 7.25 -1.41
CA ASP A 172 -11.12 6.02 -2.18
C ASP A 172 -12.63 5.71 -2.26
N GLY A 173 -13.06 5.23 -3.42
CA GLY A 173 -14.49 4.97 -3.67
C GLY A 173 -15.07 3.82 -2.86
N ILE A 174 -14.31 2.75 -2.63
CA ILE A 174 -14.73 1.62 -1.79
C ILE A 174 -14.57 1.97 -0.31
N GLY A 175 -13.47 2.62 0.06
CA GLY A 175 -13.25 3.08 1.42
C GLY A 175 -14.39 4.00 1.90
N ALA A 176 -14.79 4.96 1.07
CA ALA A 176 -15.94 5.82 1.34
C ALA A 176 -17.27 5.05 1.47
N TRP A 177 -17.47 4.00 0.67
CA TRP A 177 -18.67 3.18 0.74
C TRP A 177 -18.71 2.31 2.00
N LEU A 178 -17.61 1.68 2.37
CA LEU A 178 -17.49 0.82 3.56
C LEU A 178 -17.63 1.60 4.87
N SER A 179 -17.21 2.87 4.90
CA SER A 179 -17.23 3.72 6.10
C SER A 179 -18.54 4.47 6.36
N GLY A 180 -19.62 4.07 5.67
CA GLY A 180 -20.97 4.65 5.86
C GLY A 180 -21.23 5.95 5.11
N ARG A 181 -20.39 6.31 4.12
CA ARG A 181 -20.49 7.51 3.27
C ARG A 181 -20.71 8.80 4.06
N LEU A 182 -19.63 9.43 4.44
CA LEU A 182 -19.71 10.81 4.95
C LEU A 182 -20.44 11.69 3.92
N ASP A 183 -21.36 12.54 4.37
CA ASP A 183 -21.95 13.54 3.49
C ASP A 183 -20.91 14.60 3.16
N VAL A 184 -20.40 14.55 1.95
CA VAL A 184 -19.41 15.51 1.42
C VAL A 184 -20.06 16.82 0.91
N GLY A 185 -21.37 16.93 0.96
CA GLY A 185 -22.09 18.14 0.53
C GLY A 185 -21.68 19.38 1.29
N PRO A 186 -21.62 19.35 2.63
CA PRO A 186 -21.13 20.48 3.42
C PRO A 186 -19.70 20.89 3.09
N LEU A 187 -18.78 19.92 2.87
CA LEU A 187 -17.40 20.19 2.45
C LEU A 187 -17.35 20.96 1.12
N ARG A 188 -18.11 20.50 0.13
CA ARG A 188 -18.15 21.17 -1.20
C ARG A 188 -18.75 22.57 -1.12
N ARG A 189 -19.77 22.78 -0.29
CA ARG A 189 -20.39 24.12 -0.14
C ARG A 189 -19.45 25.12 0.52
N SER A 190 -18.52 24.70 1.37
CA SER A 190 -17.49 25.57 1.95
C SER A 190 -16.25 25.73 1.07
N GLY A 191 -16.25 25.23 -0.16
CA GLY A 191 -15.15 25.39 -1.10
C GLY A 191 -14.11 24.27 -1.10
N VAL A 192 -14.29 23.18 -0.33
CA VAL A 192 -13.40 22.03 -0.39
C VAL A 192 -13.62 21.27 -1.71
N GLU A 193 -12.56 21.09 -2.48
CA GLU A 193 -12.57 20.24 -3.66
C GLU A 193 -12.54 18.76 -3.25
N VAL A 194 -13.64 18.02 -3.45
CA VAL A 194 -13.72 16.61 -3.07
C VAL A 194 -13.81 15.73 -4.31
N VAL A 195 -12.86 14.81 -4.45
CA VAL A 195 -12.77 13.84 -5.54
C VAL A 195 -12.78 12.42 -4.98
N THR A 196 -13.52 11.53 -5.66
CA THR A 196 -13.56 10.10 -5.34
C THR A 196 -12.65 9.35 -6.29
N PHE A 197 -11.62 8.69 -5.74
CA PHE A 197 -10.73 7.81 -6.50
C PHE A 197 -11.48 6.53 -6.90
N VAL A 198 -11.53 6.26 -8.20
CA VAL A 198 -12.19 5.07 -8.78
C VAL A 198 -13.54 4.75 -8.14
N PRO A 199 -14.63 5.47 -8.49
CA PRO A 199 -15.96 5.20 -7.97
C PRO A 199 -16.40 3.75 -8.24
N PRO A 200 -17.04 3.05 -7.28
CA PRO A 200 -17.24 1.60 -7.30
C PRO A 200 -17.90 1.07 -8.58
N PHE A 201 -18.94 1.70 -9.08
CA PHE A 201 -19.74 1.17 -10.20
C PHE A 201 -19.38 1.74 -11.58
N ARG A 202 -18.63 2.84 -11.67
CA ARG A 202 -18.30 3.50 -12.93
C ARG A 202 -17.07 2.94 -13.66
N SER A 203 -16.34 2.03 -13.04
CA SER A 203 -15.04 1.55 -13.52
C SER A 203 -15.02 0.08 -13.89
N ILE A 204 -16.16 -0.64 -13.74
CA ILE A 204 -16.27 -2.08 -13.97
C ILE A 204 -15.83 -2.46 -15.40
N LEU A 205 -16.34 -1.76 -16.40
CA LEU A 205 -16.05 -2.06 -17.81
C LEU A 205 -14.65 -1.61 -18.29
N ARG A 206 -13.84 -0.98 -17.42
CA ARG A 206 -12.54 -0.41 -17.79
C ARG A 206 -11.36 -1.13 -17.14
N GLY A 207 -11.54 -2.30 -16.53
CA GLY A 207 -10.48 -3.04 -15.85
C GLY A 207 -9.88 -2.34 -14.62
N ARG A 208 -10.53 -1.26 -14.13
CA ARG A 208 -10.03 -0.42 -13.02
C ARG A 208 -10.79 -0.62 -11.71
N ALA A 209 -11.79 -1.50 -11.71
CA ALA A 209 -12.65 -1.70 -10.54
C ALA A 209 -11.89 -2.24 -9.32
N ASN A 210 -10.75 -2.89 -9.55
CA ASN A 210 -9.90 -3.48 -8.51
C ASN A 210 -8.83 -2.52 -7.95
N LEU A 211 -8.60 -1.38 -8.60
CA LEU A 211 -7.60 -0.41 -8.17
C LEU A 211 -8.13 0.43 -7.02
N ARG A 212 -7.34 0.54 -5.93
CA ARG A 212 -7.70 1.30 -4.74
C ARG A 212 -6.58 2.24 -4.36
N ASN A 213 -6.93 3.46 -3.95
CA ASN A 213 -5.97 4.36 -3.35
C ASN A 213 -5.96 4.12 -1.84
N HIS A 214 -4.90 3.48 -1.38
CA HIS A 214 -4.70 3.16 0.03
C HIS A 214 -3.69 4.09 0.70
N ARG A 215 -3.22 5.12 0.02
CA ARG A 215 -2.35 6.17 0.58
C ARG A 215 -3.08 6.97 1.65
N LYS A 216 -2.37 7.34 2.70
CA LYS A 216 -2.88 8.16 3.80
C LYS A 216 -1.87 9.25 4.06
N MET A 217 -2.21 10.47 3.61
CA MET A 217 -1.35 11.62 3.79
C MET A 217 -2.14 12.92 3.90
N ILE A 218 -1.60 13.86 4.64
CA ILE A 218 -1.99 15.27 4.66
C ILE A 218 -0.75 16.08 4.32
N VAL A 219 -0.85 16.95 3.33
CA VAL A 219 0.24 17.85 2.95
C VAL A 219 -0.24 19.28 3.10
N ALA A 220 0.41 20.05 3.98
CA ALA A 220 0.14 21.46 4.18
C ALA A 220 1.24 22.30 3.54
N ASP A 221 0.83 23.23 2.66
CA ASP A 221 1.67 24.23 1.99
C ASP A 221 2.89 23.66 1.23
N ALA A 222 2.80 22.37 0.80
CA ALA A 222 3.89 21.61 0.19
C ALA A 222 5.19 21.60 1.06
N ALA A 223 5.07 21.69 2.36
CA ALA A 223 6.19 21.80 3.29
C ALA A 223 6.05 20.87 4.50
N ARG A 224 4.83 20.59 4.96
CA ARG A 224 4.58 19.70 6.08
C ARG A 224 3.79 18.48 5.62
N LEU A 225 4.30 17.31 5.93
CA LEU A 225 3.69 16.01 5.61
C LEU A 225 3.28 15.32 6.91
N TRP A 226 2.01 14.88 7.01
CA TRP A 226 1.57 13.82 7.92
C TRP A 226 1.27 12.58 7.09
N CYS A 227 1.76 11.40 7.54
CA CYS A 227 1.61 10.14 6.84
C CYS A 227 1.60 8.96 7.82
N GLY A 228 1.20 7.77 7.35
CA GLY A 228 1.24 6.54 8.15
C GLY A 228 0.18 5.52 7.78
N GLY A 229 -0.16 4.63 8.74
CA GLY A 229 -1.15 3.57 8.56
C GLY A 229 -2.59 3.98 8.84
N ARG A 230 -2.82 5.06 9.61
CA ARG A 230 -4.14 5.45 10.10
C ARG A 230 -5.06 5.96 9.00
N ASN A 231 -6.27 5.39 8.93
CA ASN A 231 -7.40 6.01 8.24
C ASN A 231 -8.09 7.02 9.17
N PHE A 232 -8.94 7.89 8.62
CA PHE A 232 -9.71 8.84 9.43
C PHE A 232 -11.03 8.22 9.90
N ALA A 233 -10.91 7.34 10.89
CA ALA A 233 -12.01 6.73 11.60
C ALA A 233 -11.60 6.53 13.07
N ALA A 234 -12.57 6.60 13.97
CA ALA A 234 -12.34 6.69 15.42
C ALA A 234 -11.51 5.52 15.98
N GLU A 235 -11.69 4.31 15.47
CA GLU A 235 -10.95 3.12 15.91
C GLU A 235 -9.44 3.22 15.71
N TYR A 236 -8.98 4.01 14.74
CA TYR A 236 -7.55 4.23 14.50
C TYR A 236 -6.91 5.25 15.44
N PHE A 237 -7.71 5.93 16.28
CA PHE A 237 -7.27 6.98 17.18
C PHE A 237 -7.66 6.67 18.64
N GLU A 238 -8.74 7.22 19.14
CA GLU A 238 -9.15 7.07 20.55
C GLU A 238 -10.36 6.14 20.72
N GLY A 239 -10.84 5.56 19.63
CA GLY A 239 -12.08 4.80 19.61
C GLY A 239 -13.32 5.69 19.64
N ASP A 240 -14.48 5.08 19.45
CA ASP A 240 -15.78 5.73 19.58
C ASP A 240 -16.54 5.04 20.70
N PRO A 241 -16.77 5.70 21.84
CA PRO A 241 -17.51 5.11 22.96
C PRO A 241 -18.91 4.64 22.59
N GLU A 242 -19.56 5.32 21.63
CA GLU A 242 -20.90 4.96 21.16
C GLU A 242 -20.90 3.69 20.28
N ARG A 243 -19.73 3.33 19.76
CA ARG A 243 -19.48 2.13 18.92
C ARG A 243 -18.65 1.06 19.62
N GLY A 244 -18.64 1.04 20.95
CA GLY A 244 -17.95 0.01 21.74
C GLY A 244 -16.50 0.34 22.11
N GLY A 245 -16.01 1.53 21.81
CA GLY A 245 -14.73 2.04 22.30
C GLY A 245 -13.48 1.28 21.82
N VAL A 246 -13.58 0.51 20.73
CA VAL A 246 -12.44 -0.26 20.21
C VAL A 246 -11.36 0.68 19.67
N VAL A 247 -10.13 0.50 20.14
CA VAL A 247 -8.95 1.26 19.71
C VAL A 247 -7.96 0.30 19.03
N TRP A 248 -7.48 0.72 17.87
CA TRP A 248 -6.44 0.01 17.13
C TRP A 248 -5.09 0.69 17.32
N HIS A 249 -4.06 -0.11 17.54
CA HIS A 249 -2.70 0.39 17.57
C HIS A 249 -2.20 0.61 16.14
N ASP A 250 -1.76 1.81 15.85
CA ASP A 250 -1.24 2.16 14.53
C ASP A 250 -0.11 3.19 14.68
N LEU A 251 0.67 3.39 13.61
CA LEU A 251 1.76 4.34 13.55
C LEU A 251 1.50 5.38 12.49
N SER A 252 1.62 6.64 12.87
CA SER A 252 1.74 7.76 11.93
C SER A 252 2.89 8.66 12.36
N PHE A 253 3.28 9.52 11.47
CA PHE A 253 4.34 10.51 11.70
C PHE A 253 4.02 11.80 10.95
N ASP A 254 4.59 12.90 11.41
CA ASP A 254 4.66 14.15 10.66
C ASP A 254 6.09 14.69 10.65
N LEU A 255 6.38 15.46 9.61
CA LEU A 255 7.69 16.06 9.37
C LEU A 255 7.55 17.33 8.53
N HIS A 256 8.62 18.12 8.49
CA HIS A 256 8.74 19.30 7.68
C HIS A 256 9.86 19.16 6.62
N GLY A 257 9.86 20.03 5.64
CA GLY A 257 10.95 20.16 4.68
C GLY A 257 10.60 19.73 3.25
N GLU A 258 11.63 19.49 2.44
CA GLU A 258 11.49 19.20 1.00
C GLU A 258 10.69 17.91 0.74
N LEU A 259 10.72 16.95 1.67
CA LEU A 259 9.93 15.73 1.54
C LEU A 259 8.41 16.04 1.48
N GLY A 260 7.95 17.13 2.12
CA GLY A 260 6.58 17.63 2.00
C GLY A 260 6.24 18.10 0.58
N ALA A 261 7.19 18.72 -0.12
CA ALA A 261 7.01 19.10 -1.52
C ALA A 261 6.89 17.87 -2.44
N ARG A 262 7.72 16.84 -2.19
CA ARG A 262 7.61 15.56 -2.92
C ARG A 262 6.27 14.86 -2.68
N ALA A 263 5.75 14.95 -1.47
CA ALA A 263 4.42 14.41 -1.15
C ALA A 263 3.31 15.19 -1.87
N ALA A 264 3.44 16.51 -2.03
CA ALA A 264 2.51 17.33 -2.81
C ALA A 264 2.54 16.95 -4.31
N GLU A 265 3.72 16.68 -4.86
CA GLU A 265 3.88 16.19 -6.24
C GLU A 265 3.15 14.84 -6.41
N GLN A 266 3.34 13.90 -5.48
CA GLN A 266 2.65 12.61 -5.50
C GLN A 266 1.13 12.75 -5.37
N PHE A 267 0.65 13.65 -4.51
CA PHE A 267 -0.78 13.95 -4.41
C PHE A 267 -1.33 14.51 -5.73
N GLU A 268 -0.59 15.38 -6.41
CA GLU A 268 -1.00 15.95 -7.70
C GLU A 268 -1.14 14.87 -8.78
N GLU A 269 -0.23 13.88 -8.82
CA GLU A 269 -0.33 12.72 -9.71
C GLU A 269 -1.61 11.92 -9.45
N ASP A 270 -1.89 11.61 -8.18
CA ASP A 270 -3.11 10.89 -7.77
C ASP A 270 -4.38 11.69 -8.11
N TRP A 271 -4.34 12.97 -7.89
CA TRP A 271 -5.44 13.89 -8.19
C TRP A 271 -5.74 13.96 -9.68
N ASN A 272 -4.69 14.12 -10.50
CA ASN A 272 -4.81 14.14 -11.96
C ASN A 272 -5.35 12.83 -12.50
N TYR A 273 -4.89 11.69 -11.97
CA TYR A 273 -5.44 10.38 -12.31
C TYR A 273 -6.93 10.28 -11.97
N ALA A 274 -7.33 10.69 -10.76
CA ALA A 274 -8.71 10.61 -10.30
C ALA A 274 -9.65 11.55 -11.08
N THR A 275 -9.18 12.74 -11.45
CA THR A 275 -9.94 13.74 -12.22
C THR A 275 -9.85 13.55 -13.72
N ARG A 276 -9.04 12.58 -14.20
CA ARG A 276 -8.75 12.34 -15.63
C ARG A 276 -8.18 13.56 -16.34
N ARG A 277 -7.51 14.42 -15.63
CA ARG A 277 -6.72 15.49 -16.23
C ARG A 277 -5.47 14.86 -16.84
N SER A 278 -5.16 15.20 -18.07
CA SER A 278 -3.87 14.85 -18.67
C SER A 278 -2.79 15.51 -17.81
N SER A 279 -1.81 14.74 -17.35
CA SER A 279 -0.63 15.31 -16.70
C SER A 279 0.12 16.12 -17.76
N GLY A 280 -0.29 17.36 -17.95
CA GLY A 280 0.25 18.25 -18.97
C GLY A 280 1.61 18.86 -18.64
N ALA A 281 2.17 18.48 -17.51
CA ALA A 281 3.55 18.73 -17.16
C ALA A 281 4.03 17.47 -16.42
N HIS A 282 4.95 16.70 -17.00
CA HIS A 282 5.93 16.03 -16.16
C HIS A 282 6.49 17.16 -15.29
N LEU A 283 6.18 17.14 -14.00
CA LEU A 283 6.82 18.07 -13.08
C LEU A 283 8.31 17.85 -13.29
N VAL A 284 8.96 18.84 -13.88
CA VAL A 284 10.42 18.81 -14.03
C VAL A 284 10.94 18.60 -12.62
N PRO A 285 11.66 17.51 -12.34
CA PRO A 285 12.18 17.27 -11.00
C PRO A 285 12.83 18.54 -10.52
N ALA A 286 12.45 19.03 -9.34
CA ALA A 286 13.04 20.26 -8.81
C ALA A 286 14.57 20.14 -8.90
N PRO A 287 15.29 21.20 -9.30
CA PRO A 287 16.73 21.14 -9.48
C PRO A 287 17.37 20.61 -8.21
N TYR A 288 18.36 19.73 -8.38
CA TYR A 288 19.11 19.11 -7.31
C TYR A 288 19.66 20.21 -6.38
N ARG A 289 19.06 20.37 -5.20
CA ARG A 289 19.59 21.22 -4.17
C ARG A 289 20.83 20.54 -3.58
N ILE A 290 21.88 21.29 -3.33
CA ILE A 290 23.00 20.81 -2.53
C ILE A 290 22.44 20.51 -1.14
N VAL A 291 22.38 19.23 -0.82
CA VAL A 291 21.91 18.75 0.48
C VAL A 291 23.05 18.96 1.49
N PRO A 292 22.83 19.62 2.62
CA PRO A 292 23.82 19.71 3.68
C PRO A 292 24.31 18.31 4.08
N PRO A 293 25.60 18.12 4.37
CA PRO A 293 26.16 16.80 4.69
C PRO A 293 25.53 16.15 5.93
N ASP A 294 24.98 16.95 6.83
CA ASP A 294 24.36 16.59 8.11
C ASP A 294 22.82 16.53 8.04
N ALA A 295 22.23 16.70 6.87
CA ALA A 295 20.78 16.66 6.73
C ALA A 295 20.22 15.25 6.85
N SER A 296 19.20 15.09 7.69
CA SER A 296 18.41 13.86 7.75
C SER A 296 17.68 13.65 6.41
N LEU A 297 17.85 12.47 5.81
CA LEU A 297 17.30 12.15 4.49
C LEU A 297 16.23 11.09 4.58
N ALA A 298 15.13 11.31 3.85
CA ALA A 298 14.11 10.30 3.61
C ALA A 298 13.67 10.32 2.14
N GLN A 299 13.06 9.24 1.69
CA GLN A 299 12.60 9.08 0.33
C GLN A 299 11.16 8.60 0.31
N LEU A 300 10.33 9.23 -0.51
CA LEU A 300 9.00 8.69 -0.81
C LEU A 300 9.14 7.45 -1.68
N VAL A 301 8.40 6.42 -1.31
CA VAL A 301 8.33 5.15 -2.03
C VAL A 301 6.86 4.90 -2.39
N PRO A 302 6.33 5.59 -3.40
CA PRO A 302 5.03 5.27 -3.95
C PRO A 302 5.07 3.89 -4.61
N SER A 303 4.01 3.14 -4.44
CA SER A 303 3.77 1.87 -5.12
C SER A 303 2.38 1.88 -5.71
N GLY A 304 2.21 1.17 -6.82
CA GLY A 304 0.91 1.09 -7.46
C GLY A 304 0.97 0.64 -8.92
N PRO A 305 -0.20 0.54 -9.54
CA PRO A 305 -0.30 0.13 -10.95
C PRO A 305 0.34 1.12 -11.93
N GLU A 306 0.53 2.37 -11.53
CA GLU A 306 1.18 3.42 -12.30
C GLU A 306 2.71 3.29 -12.31
N GLN A 307 3.29 2.64 -11.32
CA GLN A 307 4.74 2.41 -11.26
C GLN A 307 5.14 1.27 -12.20
N VAL A 308 6.26 1.42 -12.92
CA VAL A 308 6.78 0.35 -13.78
C VAL A 308 7.20 -0.85 -12.96
N ASP A 309 7.93 -0.58 -11.87
CA ASP A 309 8.40 -1.58 -10.91
C ASP A 309 7.47 -1.66 -9.70
N ASP A 310 7.49 -2.81 -9.02
CA ASP A 310 6.83 -3.00 -7.73
C ASP A 310 7.78 -2.49 -6.62
N THR A 311 7.83 -1.16 -6.47
CA THR A 311 8.88 -0.42 -5.74
C THR A 311 9.05 -0.84 -4.29
N VAL A 312 7.95 -0.96 -3.55
CA VAL A 312 7.97 -1.40 -2.14
C VAL A 312 8.46 -2.85 -2.04
N GLN A 313 7.96 -3.75 -2.91
CA GLN A 313 8.42 -5.14 -2.92
C GLN A 313 9.91 -5.24 -3.24
N ALA A 314 10.39 -4.52 -4.26
CA ALA A 314 11.80 -4.54 -4.65
C ALA A 314 12.72 -4.09 -3.50
N LEU A 315 12.34 -3.03 -2.76
CA LEU A 315 13.07 -2.58 -1.59
C LEU A 315 13.06 -3.61 -0.46
N LEU A 316 11.91 -4.25 -0.21
CA LEU A 316 11.80 -5.29 0.81
C LEU A 316 12.66 -6.51 0.48
N LEU A 317 12.61 -7.00 -0.78
CA LEU A 317 13.44 -8.11 -1.22
C LEU A 317 14.93 -7.80 -1.09
N SER A 318 15.36 -6.65 -1.62
CA SER A 318 16.75 -6.22 -1.51
C SER A 318 17.17 -6.07 -0.06
N GLY A 319 16.32 -5.47 0.78
CA GLY A 319 16.56 -5.35 2.21
C GLY A 319 16.72 -6.68 2.93
N CYS A 320 15.89 -7.69 2.58
CA CYS A 320 16.08 -9.04 3.13
C CYS A 320 17.44 -9.66 2.78
N PHE A 321 17.95 -9.41 1.56
CA PHE A 321 19.28 -9.91 1.17
C PHE A 321 20.43 -9.10 1.78
N MET A 322 20.24 -7.79 1.97
CA MET A 322 21.25 -6.89 2.54
C MET A 322 21.33 -6.97 4.07
N ALA A 323 20.24 -7.37 4.73
CA ALA A 323 20.20 -7.48 6.18
C ALA A 323 21.28 -8.41 6.73
N GLN A 324 21.97 -7.94 7.78
CA GLN A 324 23.05 -8.68 8.44
C GLN A 324 22.75 -9.03 9.90
N ARG A 325 21.92 -8.22 10.57
CA ARG A 325 21.62 -8.37 12.01
C ARG A 325 20.18 -8.65 12.28
N ARG A 326 19.28 -7.79 11.82
CA ARG A 326 17.85 -7.88 12.15
C ARG A 326 16.93 -7.33 11.09
N ILE A 327 15.74 -7.92 11.01
CA ILE A 327 14.57 -7.39 10.31
C ILE A 327 13.44 -7.37 11.33
N LEU A 328 12.93 -6.18 11.66
CA LEU A 328 11.75 -5.99 12.50
C LEU A 328 10.59 -5.54 11.63
N ALA A 329 9.49 -6.29 11.59
CA ALA A 329 8.34 -5.95 10.76
C ALA A 329 7.04 -5.98 11.58
N VAL A 330 6.19 -5.00 11.36
CA VAL A 330 4.83 -4.94 11.88
C VAL A 330 3.86 -4.73 10.72
N THR A 331 2.80 -5.56 10.68
CA THR A 331 1.75 -5.47 9.65
C THR A 331 0.47 -6.11 10.17
N PRO A 332 -0.73 -5.57 9.85
CA PRO A 332 -1.99 -6.22 10.20
C PRO A 332 -2.23 -7.51 9.41
N TYR A 333 -1.76 -7.57 8.16
CA TYR A 333 -1.98 -8.69 7.25
C TYR A 333 -0.65 -9.18 6.71
N PHE A 334 -0.45 -10.50 6.73
CA PHE A 334 0.74 -11.15 6.22
C PHE A 334 0.35 -12.26 5.24
N ILE A 335 0.25 -11.90 3.98
CA ILE A 335 -0.04 -12.81 2.87
C ILE A 335 0.97 -12.47 1.77
N PRO A 336 2.27 -12.71 2.01
CA PRO A 336 3.33 -12.36 1.07
C PRO A 336 3.26 -13.20 -0.19
N ASP A 337 3.82 -12.71 -1.27
CA ASP A 337 4.14 -13.54 -2.41
C ASP A 337 5.28 -14.52 -2.10
N ALA A 338 5.45 -15.52 -2.96
CA ALA A 338 6.46 -16.56 -2.74
C ALA A 338 7.89 -16.00 -2.67
N THR A 339 8.18 -14.90 -3.40
CA THR A 339 9.53 -14.31 -3.41
C THR A 339 9.85 -13.59 -2.11
N LEU A 340 8.92 -12.83 -1.54
CA LEU A 340 9.09 -12.18 -0.25
C LEU A 340 9.17 -13.20 0.89
N LEU A 341 8.31 -14.22 0.87
CA LEU A 341 8.36 -15.30 1.87
C LEU A 341 9.70 -16.02 1.84
N MET A 342 10.21 -16.33 0.64
CA MET A 342 11.54 -16.94 0.47
C MET A 342 12.66 -16.02 0.95
N ALA A 343 12.63 -14.73 0.61
CA ALA A 343 13.67 -13.78 1.01
C ALA A 343 13.76 -13.63 2.54
N LEU A 344 12.61 -13.51 3.22
CA LEU A 344 12.53 -13.48 4.69
C LEU A 344 13.04 -14.79 5.31
N SER A 345 12.63 -15.94 4.73
CA SER A 345 13.09 -17.25 5.18
C SER A 345 14.60 -17.43 5.01
N LEU A 346 15.17 -16.99 3.90
CA LEU A 346 16.62 -17.03 3.67
C LEU A 346 17.37 -16.09 4.61
N ALA A 347 16.84 -14.91 4.91
CA ALA A 347 17.42 -14.02 5.91
C ALA A 347 17.47 -14.70 7.28
N ALA A 348 16.38 -15.30 7.74
CA ALA A 348 16.31 -16.04 9.00
C ALA A 348 17.31 -17.22 9.02
N ARG A 349 17.40 -18.01 7.94
CA ARG A 349 18.34 -19.13 7.82
C ARG A 349 19.82 -18.68 7.80
N ARG A 350 20.11 -17.49 7.33
CA ARG A 350 21.45 -16.88 7.41
C ARG A 350 21.83 -16.41 8.82
N GLY A 351 20.92 -16.51 9.79
CA GLY A 351 21.14 -16.04 11.16
C GLY A 351 20.71 -14.59 11.41
N VAL A 352 20.08 -13.92 10.43
CA VAL A 352 19.45 -12.60 10.63
C VAL A 352 18.26 -12.79 11.56
N GLN A 353 18.16 -11.96 12.60
CA GLN A 353 17.03 -11.96 13.50
C GLN A 353 15.80 -11.38 12.80
N VAL A 354 14.87 -12.22 12.37
CA VAL A 354 13.61 -11.80 11.74
C VAL A 354 12.50 -11.86 12.78
N ASP A 355 11.95 -10.70 13.15
CA ASP A 355 10.80 -10.55 14.02
C ASP A 355 9.62 -10.01 13.22
N LEU A 356 8.51 -10.73 13.19
CA LEU A 356 7.26 -10.30 12.57
C LEU A 356 6.16 -10.21 13.63
N ILE A 357 5.57 -9.03 13.77
CA ILE A 357 4.54 -8.73 14.75
C ILE A 357 3.21 -8.51 14.03
N LEU A 358 2.17 -9.21 14.47
CA LEU A 358 0.83 -9.22 13.88
C LEU A 358 -0.24 -9.16 14.97
N PRO A 359 -1.46 -8.70 14.68
CA PRO A 359 -2.57 -8.89 15.60
C PRO A 359 -2.98 -10.37 15.63
N ARG A 360 -3.35 -10.86 16.81
CA ARG A 360 -3.87 -12.23 16.95
C ARG A 360 -5.15 -12.44 16.14
N ARG A 361 -5.99 -11.41 16.07
CA ARG A 361 -7.19 -11.35 15.23
C ARG A 361 -7.20 -10.02 14.53
N SER A 362 -7.25 -10.04 13.20
CA SER A 362 -7.44 -8.84 12.41
C SER A 362 -8.94 -8.60 12.17
N ASN A 363 -9.27 -7.46 11.57
CA ASN A 363 -10.62 -7.18 11.09
C ASN A 363 -10.96 -7.93 9.78
N HIS A 364 -10.01 -8.72 9.22
CA HIS A 364 -10.15 -9.50 7.99
C HIS A 364 -10.00 -11.01 8.26
N ARG A 365 -11.11 -11.70 8.53
CA ARG A 365 -11.12 -13.13 8.88
C ARG A 365 -10.47 -14.04 7.82
N LEU A 366 -10.67 -13.74 6.53
CA LEU A 366 -10.07 -14.51 5.45
C LEU A 366 -8.54 -14.35 5.41
N ALA A 367 -8.05 -13.13 5.64
CA ALA A 367 -6.62 -12.87 5.77
C ALA A 367 -6.02 -13.61 6.98
N ASP A 368 -6.75 -13.68 8.09
CA ASP A 368 -6.32 -14.43 9.29
C ASP A 368 -6.17 -15.93 9.01
N VAL A 369 -7.01 -16.52 8.17
CA VAL A 369 -6.87 -17.93 7.76
C VAL A 369 -5.73 -18.09 6.74
N ALA A 370 -5.67 -17.26 5.72
CA ALA A 370 -4.68 -17.34 4.65
C ALA A 370 -3.23 -17.20 5.14
N ARG A 371 -2.98 -16.41 6.21
CA ARG A 371 -1.64 -16.18 6.75
C ARG A 371 -1.01 -17.39 7.45
N HIS A 372 -1.80 -18.41 7.86
CA HIS A 372 -1.28 -19.49 8.70
C HIS A 372 -0.16 -20.30 8.03
N ARG A 373 -0.31 -20.62 6.75
CA ARG A 373 0.71 -21.38 6.02
C ARG A 373 2.01 -20.59 5.86
N PRO A 374 2.02 -19.34 5.36
CA PRO A 374 3.24 -18.52 5.32
C PRO A 374 3.90 -18.34 6.70
N LEU A 375 3.10 -18.22 7.77
CA LEU A 375 3.66 -18.09 9.12
C LEU A 375 4.34 -19.39 9.59
N ARG A 376 3.80 -20.57 9.28
CA ARG A 376 4.45 -21.85 9.58
C ARG A 376 5.78 -21.98 8.83
N ASP A 377 5.77 -21.65 7.54
CA ASP A 377 6.96 -21.74 6.69
C ASP A 377 8.06 -20.80 7.21
N LEU A 378 7.69 -19.58 7.59
CA LEU A 378 8.63 -18.59 8.11
C LEU A 378 9.16 -18.97 9.51
N ALA A 379 8.30 -19.51 10.38
CA ALA A 379 8.72 -20.03 11.68
C ALA A 379 9.69 -21.22 11.54
N ALA A 380 9.42 -22.13 10.61
CA ALA A 380 10.31 -23.26 10.30
C ALA A 380 11.67 -22.82 9.74
N ALA A 381 11.75 -21.65 9.15
CA ALA A 381 13.01 -21.03 8.72
C ALA A 381 13.80 -20.37 9.87
N GLY A 382 13.21 -20.28 11.09
CA GLY A 382 13.85 -19.69 12.27
C GLY A 382 13.41 -18.28 12.62
N ALA A 383 12.46 -17.69 11.91
CA ALA A 383 11.92 -16.38 12.25
C ALA A 383 11.08 -16.43 13.55
N ARG A 384 11.04 -15.31 14.25
CA ARG A 384 10.26 -15.15 15.48
C ARG A 384 8.98 -14.40 15.16
N LEU A 385 7.85 -15.01 15.40
CA LEU A 385 6.54 -14.48 15.09
C LEU A 385 5.79 -14.15 16.39
N TRP A 386 5.11 -13.00 16.42
CA TRP A 386 4.51 -12.45 17.63
C TRP A 386 3.08 -12.02 17.35
N PHE A 387 2.15 -12.38 18.24
CA PHE A 387 0.76 -11.99 18.15
C PHE A 387 0.38 -11.04 19.28
N THR A 388 -0.03 -9.81 18.91
CA THR A 388 -0.61 -8.86 19.87
C THR A 388 -2.04 -9.25 20.25
N PRO A 389 -2.48 -9.03 21.50
CA PRO A 389 -3.85 -9.28 21.92
C PRO A 389 -4.87 -8.27 21.35
N PHE A 390 -4.40 -7.15 20.84
CA PHE A 390 -5.17 -6.04 20.25
C PHE A 390 -4.96 -5.98 18.73
N MET A 391 -5.83 -5.22 18.04
CA MET A 391 -5.65 -4.93 16.63
C MET A 391 -4.46 -3.99 16.43
N LEU A 392 -3.40 -4.50 15.82
CA LEU A 392 -2.21 -3.75 15.42
C LEU A 392 -2.30 -3.50 13.92
N HIS A 393 -2.55 -2.24 13.54
CA HIS A 393 -2.80 -1.88 12.13
C HIS A 393 -1.61 -1.15 11.48
N ALA A 394 -0.54 -0.89 12.20
CA ALA A 394 0.67 -0.24 11.67
C ALA A 394 1.36 -1.06 10.57
N LYS A 395 2.05 -0.38 9.68
CA LYS A 395 2.90 -0.93 8.63
C LYS A 395 4.26 -0.24 8.73
N ALA A 396 5.19 -0.95 9.35
CA ALA A 396 6.55 -0.48 9.49
C ALA A 396 7.55 -1.65 9.45
N ILE A 397 8.67 -1.44 8.79
CA ILE A 397 9.74 -2.41 8.66
C ILE A 397 11.05 -1.71 8.94
N VAL A 398 11.88 -2.30 9.79
CA VAL A 398 13.24 -1.84 10.07
C VAL A 398 14.23 -2.91 9.65
N ILE A 399 15.25 -2.52 8.90
CA ILE A 399 16.33 -3.38 8.42
C ILE A 399 17.63 -2.88 9.00
N ASP A 400 18.21 -3.65 9.90
CA ASP A 400 19.37 -3.30 10.72
C ASP A 400 19.19 -1.93 11.42
N ASP A 401 20.18 -1.05 11.33
CA ASP A 401 20.06 0.36 11.74
C ASP A 401 20.20 1.28 10.51
N GLN A 402 19.87 0.76 9.33
CA GLN A 402 20.15 1.40 8.05
C GLN A 402 18.88 1.95 7.36
N LEU A 403 17.75 1.30 7.58
CA LEU A 403 16.52 1.61 6.87
C LEU A 403 15.30 1.38 7.77
N ALA A 404 14.44 2.39 7.86
CA ALA A 404 13.07 2.22 8.33
C ALA A 404 12.10 2.58 7.19
N LEU A 405 11.18 1.67 6.89
CA LEU A 405 10.04 1.90 5.98
C LEU A 405 8.79 2.02 6.84
N ALA A 406 8.04 3.12 6.71
CA ALA A 406 6.76 3.29 7.39
C ALA A 406 5.74 3.95 6.47
N GLY A 407 4.48 3.54 6.54
CA GLY A 407 3.43 4.10 5.68
C GLY A 407 2.16 3.27 5.59
N SER A 408 1.63 3.08 4.38
CA SER A 408 0.32 2.48 4.17
C SER A 408 0.34 1.03 3.69
N ALA A 409 1.49 0.50 3.18
CA ALA A 409 1.55 -0.81 2.53
C ALA A 409 1.64 -1.96 3.53
N ASN A 410 0.68 -2.88 3.48
CA ASN A 410 0.76 -4.15 4.20
C ASN A 410 1.74 -5.13 3.52
N LEU A 411 2.11 -6.18 4.24
CA LEU A 411 2.86 -7.31 3.66
C LEU A 411 1.89 -8.34 3.06
N ASP A 412 1.06 -7.87 2.13
CA ASP A 412 0.12 -8.71 1.39
C ASP A 412 0.19 -8.43 -0.12
N LEU A 413 -0.29 -9.38 -0.91
CA LEU A 413 -0.26 -9.34 -2.37
C LEU A 413 -0.96 -8.10 -2.94
N ARG A 414 -2.04 -7.67 -2.30
CA ARG A 414 -2.82 -6.54 -2.78
C ARG A 414 -2.08 -5.22 -2.59
N SER A 415 -1.50 -5.00 -1.42
CA SER A 415 -0.70 -3.81 -1.11
C SER A 415 0.58 -3.74 -1.93
N LEU A 416 1.24 -4.89 -2.16
CA LEU A 416 2.50 -4.91 -2.88
C LEU A 416 2.35 -4.73 -4.39
N PHE A 417 1.18 -5.09 -4.99
CA PHE A 417 1.04 -5.18 -6.44
C PHE A 417 -0.15 -4.46 -7.06
N LEU A 418 -1.20 -4.13 -6.30
CA LEU A 418 -2.46 -3.63 -6.84
C LEU A 418 -2.88 -2.26 -6.34
N ASN A 419 -2.71 -2.01 -5.04
CA ASN A 419 -3.11 -0.75 -4.45
C ASN A 419 -2.11 0.36 -4.76
N TYR A 420 -2.61 1.58 -4.81
CA TYR A 420 -1.78 2.78 -4.68
C TYR A 420 -1.39 2.92 -3.22
N GLU A 421 -0.14 2.66 -2.89
CA GLU A 421 0.41 2.73 -1.54
C GLU A 421 1.49 3.82 -1.47
N LEU A 422 1.79 4.26 -0.26
CA LEU A 422 2.89 5.17 0.03
C LEU A 422 3.63 4.71 1.27
N MET A 423 4.92 4.40 1.08
CA MET A 423 5.87 4.23 2.18
C MET A 423 6.84 5.41 2.18
N VAL A 424 7.41 5.70 3.32
CA VAL A 424 8.56 6.60 3.46
C VAL A 424 9.73 5.79 3.96
N ALA A 425 10.84 5.88 3.25
CA ALA A 425 12.11 5.26 3.61
C ALA A 425 12.95 6.30 4.37
N PHE A 426 13.23 6.04 5.64
CA PHE A 426 14.09 6.85 6.50
C PHE A 426 15.47 6.21 6.59
N TYR A 427 16.50 7.03 6.41
CA TYR A 427 17.90 6.58 6.34
C TYR A 427 18.75 7.08 7.52
N GLU A 428 18.23 8.05 8.29
CA GLU A 428 18.93 8.57 9.44
C GLU A 428 18.94 7.54 10.59
N PRO A 429 20.13 7.08 11.07
CA PRO A 429 20.23 6.03 12.09
C PRO A 429 19.44 6.33 13.36
N ALA A 430 19.46 7.59 13.83
CA ALA A 430 18.73 7.99 15.02
C ALA A 430 17.23 7.79 14.86
N ASP A 431 16.67 8.08 13.69
CA ASP A 431 15.25 7.89 13.41
C ASP A 431 14.92 6.40 13.17
N VAL A 432 15.81 5.65 12.50
CA VAL A 432 15.66 4.19 12.35
C VAL A 432 15.55 3.52 13.73
N VAL A 433 16.38 3.94 14.70
CA VAL A 433 16.31 3.45 16.08
C VAL A 433 14.98 3.82 16.75
N ARG A 434 14.41 5.01 16.50
CA ARG A 434 13.09 5.40 17.02
C ARG A 434 11.97 4.51 16.48
N PHE A 435 11.97 4.18 15.19
CA PHE A 435 11.03 3.22 14.59
C PHE A 435 11.21 1.83 15.17
N ALA A 436 12.45 1.35 15.32
CA ALA A 436 12.75 0.06 15.93
C ALA A 436 12.24 -0.01 17.38
N ALA A 437 12.50 1.03 18.17
CA ALA A 437 12.05 1.10 19.56
C ALA A 437 10.50 1.06 19.67
N TRP A 438 9.81 1.70 18.73
CA TRP A 438 8.35 1.62 18.68
C TRP A 438 7.88 0.19 18.38
N ILE A 439 8.45 -0.47 17.37
CA ILE A 439 8.09 -1.87 17.02
C ILE A 439 8.37 -2.82 18.20
N GLU A 440 9.50 -2.65 18.86
CA GLU A 440 9.87 -3.47 20.02
C GLU A 440 8.93 -3.27 21.22
N ARG A 441 8.43 -2.06 21.43
CA ARG A 441 7.41 -1.79 22.43
C ARG A 441 6.10 -2.53 22.12
N GLU A 442 5.63 -2.52 20.87
CA GLU A 442 4.44 -3.28 20.48
C GLU A 442 4.67 -4.80 20.63
N ARG A 443 5.88 -5.26 20.33
CA ARG A 443 6.28 -6.66 20.54
C ARG A 443 6.26 -7.07 22.01
N SER A 444 6.58 -6.17 22.92
CA SER A 444 6.64 -6.51 24.37
C SER A 444 5.27 -6.92 24.93
N ALA A 445 4.17 -6.49 24.34
CA ALA A 445 2.80 -6.87 24.69
C ALA A 445 2.31 -8.12 23.93
N ALA A 446 3.12 -8.66 23.02
CA ALA A 446 2.75 -9.76 22.16
C ALA A 446 3.19 -11.12 22.72
N VAL A 447 2.44 -12.16 22.36
CA VAL A 447 2.76 -13.55 22.68
C VAL A 447 3.43 -14.21 21.48
N ARG A 448 4.48 -14.99 21.73
CA ARG A 448 5.18 -15.73 20.69
C ARG A 448 4.23 -16.73 20.01
N TYR A 449 4.25 -16.76 18.69
CA TYR A 449 3.53 -17.74 17.91
C TYR A 449 4.21 -19.10 17.99
N GLU A 450 3.44 -20.11 18.31
CA GLU A 450 3.87 -21.51 18.25
C GLU A 450 3.18 -22.18 17.06
N PRO A 451 3.92 -22.67 16.07
CA PRO A 451 3.34 -23.33 14.91
C PRO A 451 2.65 -24.63 15.32
N SER A 452 1.44 -24.85 14.84
CA SER A 452 0.73 -26.11 14.99
C SER A 452 0.55 -26.77 13.63
N GLU A 453 0.70 -28.08 13.56
CA GLU A 453 0.42 -28.82 12.34
C GLU A 453 -1.08 -28.76 12.01
N PRO A 454 -1.45 -28.42 10.78
CA PRO A 454 -2.84 -28.40 10.37
C PRO A 454 -3.34 -29.82 10.11
N GLY A 455 -4.61 -30.09 10.46
CA GLY A 455 -5.29 -31.27 9.91
C GLY A 455 -5.56 -31.07 8.40
N LEU A 456 -5.81 -32.19 7.68
CA LEU A 456 -5.99 -32.20 6.22
C LEU A 456 -7.00 -31.14 5.70
N VAL A 457 -8.15 -31.01 6.35
CA VAL A 457 -9.20 -30.06 5.93
C VAL A 457 -8.73 -28.63 6.07
N ARG A 458 -8.00 -28.31 7.14
CA ARG A 458 -7.44 -26.99 7.37
C ARG A 458 -6.35 -26.67 6.34
N ASP A 459 -5.46 -27.61 6.06
CA ASP A 459 -4.38 -27.39 5.07
C ASP A 459 -4.93 -27.15 3.67
N LEU A 460 -5.95 -27.92 3.25
CA LEU A 460 -6.65 -27.69 1.99
C LEU A 460 -7.35 -26.33 1.94
N SER A 461 -8.03 -25.92 3.02
CA SER A 461 -8.70 -24.61 3.07
C SER A 461 -7.72 -23.44 3.06
N GLU A 462 -6.61 -23.54 3.78
CA GLU A 462 -5.53 -22.54 3.76
C GLU A 462 -4.89 -22.45 2.37
N GLY A 463 -4.65 -23.58 1.70
CA GLY A 463 -4.13 -23.61 0.33
C GLY A 463 -5.07 -22.97 -0.69
N LEU A 464 -6.37 -23.26 -0.63
CA LEU A 464 -7.38 -22.68 -1.47
C LEU A 464 -7.51 -21.15 -1.26
N LEU A 465 -7.51 -20.72 0.01
CA LEU A 465 -7.56 -19.30 0.35
C LEU A 465 -6.30 -18.54 -0.09
N LEU A 466 -5.12 -19.14 0.02
CA LEU A 466 -3.88 -18.55 -0.51
C LEU A 466 -3.96 -18.39 -2.04
N TRP A 467 -4.52 -19.36 -2.73
CA TRP A 467 -4.73 -19.26 -4.18
C TRP A 467 -5.71 -18.13 -4.56
N LEU A 468 -6.75 -17.91 -3.73
CA LEU A 468 -7.70 -16.80 -3.89
C LEU A 468 -7.15 -15.46 -3.33
N ALA A 469 -6.12 -15.50 -2.49
CA ALA A 469 -5.60 -14.32 -1.75
C ALA A 469 -5.13 -13.18 -2.65
N PHE A 470 -4.83 -13.48 -3.93
CA PHE A 470 -4.55 -12.47 -4.93
C PHE A 470 -5.74 -11.52 -5.19
N GLN A 471 -6.95 -11.94 -4.82
CA GLN A 471 -8.19 -11.16 -4.94
C GLN A 471 -8.65 -10.58 -3.60
N LEU A 472 -8.08 -11.03 -2.49
CA LEU A 472 -8.34 -10.54 -1.15
C LEU A 472 -7.48 -9.33 -0.80
#